data_b1e4ccea0563da2cb14b7efd28f014c3
#
_entry.id   b1e4ccea0563da2cb14b7efd28f014c3
#
_cell.length_a   1.000
_cell.length_b   1.000
_cell.length_c   1.000
_cell.angle_alpha   90.00
_cell.angle_beta   90.00
_cell.angle_gamma   90.00
#
_symmetry.space_group_name_H-M   'P 1'
#
loop_
_entity.id
_entity.type
_entity.pdbx_description
1 polymer ?
#
loop_
_entity_poly.entity_id
_entity_poly.type
_entity_poly.pdbx_seq_one_letter_code
_entity_poly.pdbx_strand_id
1 'polypeptide(L)'
;MQIQTPSFIFCKLRQLFSDNVFTFSFLLITTLYLSADWFMDRYFMPKNISFVVGIILWGGICIGNWKRKIRLSVDFLFLSFTVFMGYVFVCSLFTSQYIHSVYIVSGWILFVLMRNRKNPTETFNSILAVVGVLSALYGLLQYVGCIEIQSYFPVTGSFDNPAGFAASIVLCYPFLLCHSSNGKRRTFKVMACLLLIIVVILSGSRTGVLTLCVVTLLFYALRYRKLIHKRRIFLISGGALFLISLFIGLIYLKPASASGRVLIWKVSAGLCKEHIIQGNG
;
A
#
# COMPACT_ATOMS: atom_id res chain seq x y z
N MET A 1 25.22 -27.40 21.68
CA MET A 1 24.71 -27.03 20.35
C MET A 1 23.79 -28.13 19.89
N GLN A 2 22.45 -28.00 20.12
CA GLN A 2 21.49 -29.03 19.70
C GLN A 2 21.27 -28.91 18.21
N ILE A 3 21.64 -29.94 17.47
CA ILE A 3 21.35 -30.08 16.04
C ILE A 3 19.83 -30.23 15.92
N GLN A 4 19.15 -29.20 15.46
CA GLN A 4 17.72 -29.28 15.18
C GLN A 4 17.48 -30.34 14.10
N THR A 5 16.70 -31.34 14.44
CA THR A 5 16.39 -32.46 13.55
C THR A 5 15.67 -31.94 12.27
N PRO A 6 15.92 -32.55 11.10
CA PRO A 6 15.29 -32.16 9.82
C PRO A 6 13.76 -32.08 9.89
N SER A 7 13.13 -32.89 10.74
CA SER A 7 11.68 -32.87 10.99
C SER A 7 11.16 -31.56 11.56
N PHE A 8 11.96 -30.85 12.38
CA PHE A 8 11.57 -29.58 12.97
C PHE A 8 11.56 -28.45 11.91
N ILE A 9 12.54 -28.45 11.02
CA ILE A 9 12.63 -27.48 9.91
C ILE A 9 11.48 -27.70 8.93
N PHE A 10 11.17 -28.98 8.59
CA PHE A 10 10.04 -29.32 7.73
C PHE A 10 8.69 -28.95 8.35
N CYS A 11 8.52 -29.16 9.65
CA CYS A 11 7.30 -28.79 10.36
C CYS A 11 7.12 -27.26 10.37
N LYS A 12 8.19 -26.49 10.60
CA LYS A 12 8.19 -25.03 10.59
C LYS A 12 7.96 -24.44 9.20
N LEU A 13 8.56 -25.04 8.16
CA LEU A 13 8.28 -24.69 6.76
C LEU A 13 6.83 -24.98 6.40
N ARG A 14 6.32 -26.19 6.74
CA ARG A 14 4.91 -26.54 6.52
C ARG A 14 3.95 -25.60 7.24
N GLN A 15 4.31 -25.11 8.42
CA GLN A 15 3.53 -24.12 9.16
C GLN A 15 3.59 -22.74 8.51
N LEU A 16 4.73 -22.28 8.02
CA LEU A 16 4.90 -21.07 7.22
C LEU A 16 4.07 -21.11 5.94
N PHE A 17 4.07 -22.22 5.22
CA PHE A 17 3.22 -22.40 4.04
C PHE A 17 1.73 -22.52 4.40
N SER A 18 1.39 -23.14 5.53
CA SER A 18 0.00 -23.26 5.99
C SER A 18 -0.59 -21.94 6.48
N ASP A 19 0.23 -21.01 6.96
CA ASP A 19 -0.22 -19.73 7.49
C ASP A 19 -0.42 -18.64 6.43
N ASN A 20 -0.26 -18.99 5.14
CA ASN A 20 -0.38 -18.08 4.01
C ASN A 20 0.56 -16.85 4.06
N VAL A 21 1.50 -16.83 5.00
CA VAL A 21 2.46 -15.74 5.18
C VAL A 21 3.40 -15.67 3.99
N PHE A 22 3.88 -16.83 3.54
CA PHE A 22 4.78 -16.93 2.38
C PHE A 22 4.10 -16.42 1.10
N THR A 23 2.87 -16.89 0.82
CA THR A 23 2.13 -16.50 -0.38
C THR A 23 1.81 -15.02 -0.40
N PHE A 24 1.46 -14.46 0.76
CA PHE A 24 1.24 -13.03 0.90
C PHE A 24 2.53 -12.22 0.72
N SER A 25 3.63 -12.66 1.33
CA SER A 25 4.94 -12.00 1.17
C SER A 25 5.39 -12.05 -0.28
N PHE A 26 5.23 -13.19 -0.95
CA PHE A 26 5.54 -13.36 -2.37
C PHE A 26 4.69 -12.43 -3.24
N LEU A 27 3.37 -12.40 -3.05
CA LEU A 27 2.47 -11.50 -3.76
C LEU A 27 2.87 -10.03 -3.56
N LEU A 28 3.19 -9.64 -2.34
CA LEU A 28 3.54 -8.28 -2.01
C LEU A 28 4.88 -7.86 -2.64
N ILE A 29 5.90 -8.73 -2.57
CA ILE A 29 7.22 -8.47 -3.14
C ILE A 29 7.13 -8.42 -4.67
N THR A 30 6.47 -9.38 -5.31
CA THR A 30 6.34 -9.39 -6.77
C THR A 30 5.53 -8.21 -7.29
N THR A 31 4.44 -7.86 -6.63
CA THR A 31 3.63 -6.69 -7.01
C THR A 31 4.39 -5.37 -6.87
N LEU A 32 5.26 -5.25 -5.88
CA LEU A 32 6.00 -4.01 -5.66
C LEU A 32 7.29 -3.91 -6.51
N TYR A 33 8.02 -5.00 -6.71
CA TYR A 33 9.35 -4.96 -7.30
C TYR A 33 9.45 -5.54 -8.70
N LEU A 34 8.44 -6.28 -9.18
CA LEU A 34 8.52 -6.90 -10.49
C LEU A 34 8.48 -5.83 -11.59
N SER A 35 9.52 -5.81 -12.41
CA SER A 35 9.61 -5.05 -13.66
C SER A 35 10.25 -5.94 -14.72
N ALA A 36 9.82 -5.83 -15.97
CA ALA A 36 10.35 -6.65 -17.04
C ALA A 36 10.34 -5.90 -18.38
N ASP A 37 11.51 -5.82 -19.00
CA ASP A 37 11.74 -5.03 -20.22
C ASP A 37 11.06 -5.61 -21.47
N TRP A 38 10.62 -6.85 -21.43
CA TRP A 38 9.96 -7.59 -22.52
C TRP A 38 8.48 -7.26 -22.67
N PHE A 39 7.88 -6.53 -21.72
CA PHE A 39 6.49 -6.05 -21.82
C PHE A 39 6.45 -4.65 -22.41
N MET A 40 5.39 -4.35 -23.18
CA MET A 40 5.15 -3.00 -23.72
C MET A 40 5.12 -1.95 -22.60
N ASP A 41 4.56 -2.32 -21.44
CA ASP A 41 4.63 -1.53 -20.21
C ASP A 41 5.48 -2.30 -19.18
N ARG A 42 6.72 -1.86 -19.02
CA ARG A 42 7.73 -2.47 -18.17
C ARG A 42 7.32 -2.60 -16.71
N TYR A 43 6.57 -1.66 -16.22
CA TYR A 43 6.25 -1.58 -14.78
C TYR A 43 4.84 -2.07 -14.46
N PHE A 44 3.87 -1.74 -15.28
CA PHE A 44 2.47 -1.95 -14.96
C PHE A 44 2.01 -3.39 -15.25
N MET A 45 2.30 -3.89 -16.45
CA MET A 45 1.88 -5.24 -16.87
C MET A 45 2.45 -6.36 -15.99
N PRO A 46 3.77 -6.43 -15.70
CA PRO A 46 4.32 -7.50 -14.86
C PRO A 46 3.71 -7.53 -13.46
N LYS A 47 3.51 -6.35 -12.84
CA LYS A 47 2.91 -6.23 -11.51
C LYS A 47 1.47 -6.69 -11.48
N ASN A 48 0.70 -6.34 -12.49
CA ASN A 48 -0.70 -6.73 -12.61
C ASN A 48 -0.85 -8.23 -12.80
N ILE A 49 -0.05 -8.83 -13.68
CA ILE A 49 -0.03 -10.28 -13.89
C ILE A 49 0.37 -10.99 -12.58
N SER A 50 1.43 -10.53 -11.91
CA SER A 50 1.86 -11.14 -10.65
C SER A 50 0.81 -11.01 -9.55
N PHE A 51 0.08 -9.89 -9.51
CA PHE A 51 -1.03 -9.67 -8.58
C PHE A 51 -2.16 -10.68 -8.79
N VAL A 52 -2.63 -10.84 -10.03
CA VAL A 52 -3.70 -11.78 -10.37
C VAL A 52 -3.27 -13.22 -10.10
N VAL A 53 -2.08 -13.61 -10.56
CA VAL A 53 -1.54 -14.97 -10.33
C VAL A 53 -1.36 -15.23 -8.82
N GLY A 54 -0.83 -14.27 -8.09
CA GLY A 54 -0.65 -14.38 -6.65
C GLY A 54 -1.98 -14.57 -5.89
N ILE A 55 -3.05 -13.87 -6.30
CA ILE A 55 -4.38 -14.02 -5.72
C ILE A 55 -4.98 -15.39 -6.03
N ILE A 56 -4.83 -15.88 -7.27
CA ILE A 56 -5.30 -17.22 -7.66
C ILE A 56 -4.59 -18.29 -6.83
N LEU A 57 -3.25 -18.20 -6.71
CA LEU A 57 -2.47 -19.12 -5.90
C LEU A 57 -2.88 -19.08 -4.42
N TRP A 58 -3.05 -17.88 -3.86
CA TRP A 58 -3.48 -17.74 -2.48
C TRP A 58 -4.90 -18.26 -2.26
N GLY A 59 -5.83 -17.96 -3.16
CA GLY A 59 -7.19 -18.50 -3.13
C GLY A 59 -7.19 -20.03 -3.19
N GLY A 60 -6.40 -20.61 -4.09
CA GLY A 60 -6.23 -22.07 -4.19
C GLY A 60 -5.70 -22.71 -2.91
N ILE A 61 -4.69 -22.10 -2.27
CA ILE A 61 -4.17 -22.58 -0.96
C ILE A 61 -5.25 -22.47 0.13
N CYS A 62 -6.03 -21.38 0.14
CA CYS A 62 -7.11 -21.23 1.10
C CYS A 62 -8.21 -22.27 0.90
N ILE A 63 -8.58 -22.58 -0.33
CA ILE A 63 -9.56 -23.63 -0.68
C ILE A 63 -9.02 -25.03 -0.32
N GLY A 64 -7.77 -25.33 -0.63
CA GLY A 64 -7.13 -26.61 -0.28
C GLY A 64 -7.05 -26.85 1.23
N ASN A 65 -6.96 -25.80 2.02
CA ASN A 65 -6.95 -25.85 3.48
C ASN A 65 -8.36 -25.70 4.10
N TRP A 66 -9.42 -25.90 3.34
CA TRP A 66 -10.85 -25.66 3.69
C TRP A 66 -11.40 -26.41 4.91
N LYS A 67 -10.65 -27.30 5.52
CA LYS A 67 -11.03 -27.93 6.81
C LYS A 67 -11.26 -26.90 7.93
N ARG A 68 -10.80 -25.66 7.77
CA ARG A 68 -11.11 -24.53 8.68
C ARG A 68 -12.31 -23.76 8.13
N LYS A 69 -13.44 -23.84 8.82
CA LYS A 69 -14.67 -23.09 8.49
C LYS A 69 -14.35 -21.62 8.20
N ILE A 70 -14.57 -21.18 6.97
CA ILE A 70 -14.50 -19.78 6.59
C ILE A 70 -15.65 -19.08 7.32
N ARG A 71 -15.33 -18.21 8.29
CA ARG A 71 -16.31 -17.37 8.99
C ARG A 71 -16.22 -15.96 8.39
N LEU A 72 -17.04 -15.70 7.38
CA LEU A 72 -17.23 -14.33 6.88
C LEU A 72 -18.03 -13.54 7.91
N SER A 73 -17.38 -12.56 8.55
CA SER A 73 -18.10 -11.57 9.34
C SER A 73 -18.71 -10.55 8.37
N VAL A 74 -20.01 -10.65 8.15
CA VAL A 74 -20.76 -9.68 7.35
C VAL A 74 -21.12 -8.50 8.25
N ASP A 75 -20.48 -7.36 8.04
CA ASP A 75 -20.80 -6.09 8.66
C ASP A 75 -21.08 -5.02 7.61
N PHE A 76 -21.42 -3.83 8.04
CA PHE A 76 -21.72 -2.71 7.15
C PHE A 76 -20.56 -2.41 6.18
N LEU A 77 -19.31 -2.47 6.64
CA LEU A 77 -18.13 -2.24 5.81
C LEU A 77 -17.99 -3.29 4.70
N PHE A 78 -18.23 -4.58 5.05
CA PHE A 78 -18.17 -5.67 4.08
C PHE A 78 -19.26 -5.51 3.02
N LEU A 79 -20.48 -5.23 3.45
CA LEU A 79 -21.61 -5.09 2.55
C LEU A 79 -21.44 -3.89 1.62
N SER A 80 -21.11 -2.72 2.14
CA SER A 80 -20.91 -1.50 1.33
C SER A 80 -19.77 -1.64 0.34
N PHE A 81 -18.65 -2.26 0.74
CA PHE A 81 -17.53 -2.52 -0.16
C PHE A 81 -17.88 -3.53 -1.25
N THR A 82 -18.61 -4.60 -0.90
CA THR A 82 -19.05 -5.62 -1.87
C THR A 82 -20.03 -5.02 -2.89
N VAL A 83 -20.98 -4.22 -2.43
CA VAL A 83 -21.92 -3.52 -3.33
C VAL A 83 -21.19 -2.55 -4.25
N PHE A 84 -20.24 -1.77 -3.71
CA PHE A 84 -19.41 -0.86 -4.51
C PHE A 84 -18.59 -1.61 -5.57
N MET A 85 -17.92 -2.70 -5.20
CA MET A 85 -17.13 -3.50 -6.14
C MET A 85 -18.01 -4.17 -7.18
N GLY A 86 -19.21 -4.64 -6.80
CA GLY A 86 -20.20 -5.17 -7.73
C GLY A 86 -20.69 -4.12 -8.73
N TYR A 87 -20.94 -2.91 -8.28
CA TYR A 87 -21.31 -1.79 -9.14
C TYR A 87 -20.20 -1.46 -10.15
N VAL A 88 -18.95 -1.29 -9.68
CA VAL A 88 -17.82 -0.99 -10.57
C VAL A 88 -17.56 -2.14 -11.56
N PHE A 89 -17.74 -3.40 -11.14
CA PHE A 89 -17.65 -4.56 -12.02
C PHE A 89 -18.69 -4.49 -13.15
N VAL A 90 -19.95 -4.22 -12.82
CA VAL A 90 -21.01 -4.08 -13.81
C VAL A 90 -20.72 -2.94 -14.78
N CYS A 91 -20.30 -1.77 -14.28
CA CYS A 91 -19.92 -0.64 -15.12
C CYS A 91 -18.77 -0.99 -16.09
N SER A 92 -17.77 -1.75 -15.60
CA SER A 92 -16.62 -2.15 -16.45
C SER A 92 -17.01 -3.12 -17.58
N LEU A 93 -18.08 -3.90 -17.43
CA LEU A 93 -18.63 -4.74 -18.50
C LEU A 93 -19.29 -3.90 -19.61
N PHE A 94 -20.02 -2.85 -19.23
CA PHE A 94 -20.68 -1.95 -20.19
C PHE A 94 -19.69 -1.08 -20.97
N THR A 95 -18.54 -0.74 -20.37
CA THR A 95 -17.50 0.09 -21.01
C THR A 95 -16.50 -0.74 -21.83
N SER A 96 -16.71 -2.05 -21.98
CA SER A 96 -15.81 -2.99 -22.67
C SER A 96 -14.38 -3.02 -22.08
N GLN A 97 -14.21 -2.58 -20.86
CA GLN A 97 -12.93 -2.53 -20.13
C GLN A 97 -12.69 -3.83 -19.33
N TYR A 98 -12.71 -4.98 -20.01
CA TYR A 98 -12.64 -6.31 -19.39
C TYR A 98 -11.40 -6.53 -18.50
N ILE A 99 -10.28 -5.89 -18.84
CA ILE A 99 -9.05 -5.98 -18.04
C ILE A 99 -9.28 -5.39 -16.65
N HIS A 100 -10.00 -4.27 -16.54
CA HIS A 100 -10.32 -3.65 -15.25
C HIS A 100 -11.24 -4.54 -14.42
N SER A 101 -12.16 -5.28 -15.03
CA SER A 101 -13.01 -6.25 -14.34
C SER A 101 -12.19 -7.30 -13.59
N VAL A 102 -11.12 -7.81 -14.19
CA VAL A 102 -10.22 -8.81 -13.58
C VAL A 102 -9.55 -8.24 -12.33
N TYR A 103 -9.08 -7.00 -12.38
CA TYR A 103 -8.46 -6.36 -11.20
C TYR A 103 -9.45 -6.08 -10.07
N ILE A 104 -10.68 -5.68 -10.41
CA ILE A 104 -11.75 -5.44 -9.45
C ILE A 104 -12.10 -6.73 -8.71
N VAL A 105 -12.33 -7.82 -9.45
CA VAL A 105 -12.61 -9.14 -8.87
C VAL A 105 -11.44 -9.62 -8.02
N SER A 106 -10.22 -9.47 -8.51
CA SER A 106 -9.01 -9.84 -7.75
C SER A 106 -8.87 -9.04 -6.46
N GLY A 107 -9.12 -7.73 -6.51
CA GLY A 107 -9.11 -6.86 -5.32
C GLY A 107 -10.19 -7.25 -4.31
N TRP A 108 -11.40 -7.60 -4.78
CA TRP A 108 -12.46 -8.09 -3.90
C TRP A 108 -12.11 -9.44 -3.26
N ILE A 109 -11.56 -10.39 -4.02
CA ILE A 109 -11.07 -11.67 -3.48
C ILE A 109 -10.00 -11.42 -2.41
N LEU A 110 -9.03 -10.55 -2.68
CA LEU A 110 -8.01 -10.17 -1.70
C LEU A 110 -8.63 -9.64 -0.41
N PHE A 111 -9.61 -8.74 -0.51
CA PHE A 111 -10.32 -8.19 0.64
C PHE A 111 -11.03 -9.29 1.46
N VAL A 112 -11.73 -10.23 0.81
CA VAL A 112 -12.39 -11.36 1.45
C VAL A 112 -11.38 -12.27 2.15
N LEU A 113 -10.28 -12.60 1.48
CA LEU A 113 -9.21 -13.44 2.03
C LEU A 113 -8.55 -12.81 3.27
N MET A 114 -8.28 -11.51 3.22
CA MET A 114 -7.71 -10.75 4.34
C MET A 114 -8.65 -10.69 5.53
N ARG A 115 -9.92 -10.44 5.26
CA ARG A 115 -10.95 -10.30 6.31
C ARG A 115 -11.24 -11.61 7.03
N ASN A 116 -11.14 -12.74 6.37
CA ASN A 116 -11.40 -14.06 6.95
C ASN A 116 -10.30 -14.50 7.94
N ARG A 117 -9.22 -13.77 8.06
CA ARG A 117 -8.16 -14.06 9.03
C ARG A 117 -8.53 -13.63 10.43
N LYS A 118 -8.48 -14.56 11.36
CA LYS A 118 -8.84 -14.36 12.78
C LYS A 118 -7.94 -13.38 13.55
N ASN A 119 -6.71 -13.15 13.12
CA ASN A 119 -5.81 -12.14 13.66
C ASN A 119 -4.81 -11.74 12.57
N PRO A 120 -4.72 -10.46 12.19
CA PRO A 120 -3.53 -9.97 11.52
C PRO A 120 -2.39 -10.11 12.51
N THR A 121 -1.64 -11.21 12.38
CA THR A 121 -0.55 -11.53 13.28
C THR A 121 0.51 -10.46 13.23
N GLU A 122 1.26 -10.28 14.33
CA GLU A 122 2.47 -9.43 14.39
C GLU A 122 3.42 -9.70 13.21
N THR A 123 3.43 -10.93 12.73
CA THR A 123 4.17 -11.36 11.53
C THR A 123 3.76 -10.59 10.29
N PHE A 124 2.46 -10.36 10.08
CA PHE A 124 1.95 -9.64 8.92
C PHE A 124 2.39 -8.16 8.92
N ASN A 125 2.25 -7.53 10.09
CA ASN A 125 2.71 -6.16 10.28
C ASN A 125 4.23 -6.05 10.09
N SER A 126 4.97 -7.06 10.53
CA SER A 126 6.43 -7.12 10.37
C SER A 126 6.83 -7.26 8.90
N ILE A 127 6.11 -8.07 8.10
CA ILE A 127 6.37 -8.21 6.67
C ILE A 127 6.16 -6.87 5.96
N LEU A 128 5.05 -6.19 6.22
CA LEU A 128 4.78 -4.88 5.61
C LEU A 128 5.83 -3.84 6.01
N ALA A 129 6.26 -3.84 7.28
CA ALA A 129 7.34 -2.97 7.74
C ALA A 129 8.66 -3.26 7.02
N VAL A 130 9.04 -4.54 6.88
CA VAL A 130 10.26 -4.96 6.15
C VAL A 130 10.19 -4.56 4.69
N VAL A 131 9.06 -4.79 4.02
CA VAL A 131 8.86 -4.39 2.62
C VAL A 131 9.01 -2.88 2.44
N GLY A 132 8.44 -2.09 3.35
CA GLY A 132 8.62 -0.63 3.33
C GLY A 132 10.09 -0.22 3.46
N VAL A 133 10.85 -0.86 4.35
CA VAL A 133 12.29 -0.61 4.51
C VAL A 133 13.08 -1.00 3.25
N LEU A 134 12.80 -2.17 2.67
CA LEU A 134 13.45 -2.62 1.44
C LEU A 134 13.13 -1.68 0.27
N SER A 135 11.87 -1.22 0.15
CA SER A 135 11.49 -0.22 -0.85
C SER A 135 12.25 1.09 -0.68
N ALA A 136 12.39 1.55 0.57
CA ALA A 136 13.13 2.77 0.86
C ALA A 136 14.63 2.62 0.58
N LEU A 137 15.24 1.48 0.93
CA LEU A 137 16.63 1.19 0.57
C LEU A 137 16.84 1.18 -0.94
N TYR A 138 15.93 0.55 -1.69
CA TYR A 138 15.99 0.54 -3.14
C TYR A 138 15.95 1.97 -3.72
N GLY A 139 15.02 2.81 -3.23
CA GLY A 139 14.95 4.22 -3.65
C GLY A 139 16.19 5.04 -3.25
N LEU A 140 16.81 4.75 -2.10
CA LEU A 140 18.05 5.40 -1.69
C LEU A 140 19.21 4.99 -2.62
N LEU A 141 19.33 3.72 -2.99
CA LEU A 141 20.33 3.23 -3.93
C LEU A 141 20.19 3.86 -5.33
N GLN A 142 18.95 4.12 -5.76
CA GLN A 142 18.69 4.90 -6.98
C GLN A 142 19.20 6.35 -6.82
N TYR A 143 18.88 7.00 -5.71
CA TYR A 143 19.30 8.38 -5.47
C TYR A 143 20.83 8.55 -5.47
N VAL A 144 21.56 7.58 -4.90
CA VAL A 144 23.05 7.57 -4.88
C VAL A 144 23.64 7.16 -6.24
N GLY A 145 22.83 6.67 -7.19
CA GLY A 145 23.31 6.24 -8.51
C GLY A 145 23.87 4.82 -8.57
N CYS A 146 23.66 4.02 -7.51
CA CYS A 146 24.03 2.59 -7.52
C CYS A 146 23.09 1.74 -8.40
N ILE A 147 21.89 2.21 -8.67
CA ILE A 147 20.88 1.54 -9.51
C ILE A 147 20.49 2.53 -10.60
N GLU A 148 20.61 2.09 -11.86
CA GLU A 148 20.19 2.88 -13.01
C GLU A 148 18.69 3.17 -13.00
N ILE A 149 18.34 4.41 -13.33
CA ILE A 149 16.98 4.90 -13.38
C ILE A 149 16.63 5.16 -14.84
N GLN A 150 15.60 4.48 -15.34
CA GLN A 150 15.08 4.74 -16.69
C GLN A 150 13.93 5.75 -16.69
N SER A 151 13.85 6.59 -15.67
CA SER A 151 12.82 7.60 -15.49
C SER A 151 13.45 8.99 -15.46
N TYR A 152 12.65 10.00 -15.84
CA TYR A 152 13.04 11.42 -15.71
C TYR A 152 13.22 11.87 -14.26
N PHE A 153 12.70 11.11 -13.31
CA PHE A 153 12.74 11.44 -11.89
C PHE A 153 13.85 10.69 -11.16
N PRO A 154 14.53 11.31 -10.19
CA PRO A 154 15.71 10.72 -9.54
C PRO A 154 15.41 9.53 -8.63
N VAL A 155 14.17 9.39 -8.17
CA VAL A 155 13.77 8.31 -7.26
C VAL A 155 12.35 7.89 -7.58
N THR A 156 12.19 6.72 -8.16
CA THR A 156 10.90 6.13 -8.52
C THR A 156 10.71 4.72 -7.98
N GLY A 157 11.75 4.14 -7.38
CA GLY A 157 11.72 2.74 -6.99
C GLY A 157 11.54 1.84 -8.21
N SER A 158 10.67 0.87 -8.09
CA SER A 158 10.24 -0.01 -9.18
C SER A 158 8.98 0.51 -9.89
N PHE A 159 8.67 1.79 -9.78
CA PHE A 159 7.53 2.44 -10.41
C PHE A 159 8.02 3.39 -11.52
N ASP A 160 7.13 3.73 -12.44
CA ASP A 160 7.39 4.71 -13.50
C ASP A 160 7.38 6.14 -12.98
N ASN A 161 6.73 6.37 -11.80
CA ASN A 161 6.53 7.69 -11.27
C ASN A 161 6.76 7.76 -9.75
N PRO A 162 7.26 8.90 -9.23
CA PRO A 162 7.57 9.06 -7.81
C PRO A 162 6.34 9.04 -6.89
N ALA A 163 5.14 9.32 -7.40
CA ALA A 163 3.93 9.31 -6.58
C ALA A 163 3.51 7.88 -6.21
N GLY A 164 3.57 6.93 -7.15
CA GLY A 164 3.31 5.52 -6.90
C GLY A 164 4.31 4.91 -5.91
N PHE A 165 5.59 5.24 -6.10
CA PHE A 165 6.65 4.82 -5.19
C PHE A 165 6.46 5.36 -3.77
N ALA A 166 6.24 6.67 -3.62
CA ALA A 166 6.01 7.28 -2.31
C ALA A 166 4.75 6.71 -1.64
N ALA A 167 3.67 6.45 -2.40
CA ALA A 167 2.46 5.84 -1.87
C ALA A 167 2.73 4.43 -1.31
N SER A 168 3.53 3.60 -1.99
CA SER A 168 3.89 2.26 -1.52
C SER A 168 4.65 2.29 -0.19
N ILE A 169 5.57 3.24 -0.02
CA ILE A 169 6.30 3.45 1.24
C ILE A 169 5.36 3.93 2.36
N VAL A 170 4.53 4.92 2.06
CA VAL A 170 3.60 5.51 3.04
C VAL A 170 2.56 4.49 3.51
N LEU A 171 2.13 3.56 2.65
CA LEU A 171 1.27 2.44 3.04
C LEU A 171 1.94 1.49 4.05
N CYS A 172 3.25 1.31 3.96
CA CYS A 172 4.01 0.46 4.89
C CYS A 172 4.37 1.15 6.21
N TYR A 173 4.41 2.49 6.22
CA TYR A 173 4.85 3.29 7.35
C TYR A 173 4.06 3.08 8.67
N PRO A 174 2.71 2.99 8.69
CA PRO A 174 1.95 2.74 9.91
C PRO A 174 2.32 1.42 10.59
N PHE A 175 2.63 0.38 9.82
CA PHE A 175 3.00 -0.94 10.35
C PHE A 175 4.35 -0.88 11.07
N LEU A 176 5.28 -0.07 10.56
CA LEU A 176 6.54 0.20 11.25
C LEU A 176 6.31 1.00 12.54
N LEU A 177 5.41 1.98 12.54
CA LEU A 177 5.04 2.74 13.74
C LEU A 177 4.36 1.88 14.81
N CYS A 178 3.50 0.95 14.42
CA CYS A 178 2.78 0.05 15.33
C CYS A 178 3.68 -1.01 15.95
N HIS A 179 4.81 -1.35 15.35
CA HIS A 179 5.70 -2.39 15.84
C HIS A 179 6.25 -2.02 17.22
N SER A 180 5.91 -2.84 18.24
CA SER A 180 6.42 -2.64 19.60
C SER A 180 7.90 -3.03 19.68
N SER A 181 8.73 -2.14 20.17
CA SER A 181 10.17 -2.39 20.27
C SER A 181 10.76 -1.76 21.52
N ASN A 182 11.62 -2.51 22.20
CA ASN A 182 12.37 -2.08 23.40
C ASN A 182 13.88 -2.14 23.12
N GLY A 183 14.65 -1.32 23.81
CA GLY A 183 16.12 -1.31 23.74
C GLY A 183 16.64 -1.10 22.30
N LYS A 184 17.59 -1.92 21.87
CA LYS A 184 18.25 -1.83 20.54
C LYS A 184 17.25 -1.88 19.37
N ARG A 185 16.15 -2.61 19.51
CA ARG A 185 15.09 -2.67 18.48
C ARG A 185 14.39 -1.33 18.30
N ARG A 186 14.29 -0.51 19.37
CA ARG A 186 13.72 0.84 19.28
C ARG A 186 14.57 1.76 18.41
N THR A 187 15.91 1.71 18.57
CA THR A 187 16.83 2.50 17.75
C THR A 187 16.70 2.12 16.28
N PHE A 188 16.71 0.81 15.97
CA PHE A 188 16.52 0.33 14.62
C PHE A 188 15.19 0.81 14.01
N LYS A 189 14.11 0.74 14.77
CA LYS A 189 12.79 1.25 14.34
C LYS A 189 12.83 2.74 14.00
N VAL A 190 13.46 3.56 14.86
CA VAL A 190 13.58 5.00 14.61
C VAL A 190 14.37 5.26 13.34
N MET A 191 15.51 4.58 13.15
CA MET A 191 16.31 4.68 11.93
C MET A 191 15.54 4.28 10.68
N ALA A 192 14.77 3.19 10.75
CA ALA A 192 13.91 2.75 9.66
C ALA A 192 12.81 3.79 9.34
N CYS A 193 12.16 4.37 10.35
CA CYS A 193 11.20 5.46 10.14
C CYS A 193 11.84 6.67 9.47
N LEU A 194 13.02 7.08 9.92
CA LEU A 194 13.77 8.20 9.33
C LEU A 194 14.13 7.91 7.88
N LEU A 195 14.58 6.69 7.57
CA LEU A 195 14.87 6.26 6.21
C LEU A 195 13.65 6.41 5.29
N LEU A 196 12.47 5.91 5.71
CA LEU A 196 11.24 6.04 4.94
C LEU A 196 10.90 7.51 4.69
N ILE A 197 10.98 8.35 5.72
CA ILE A 197 10.70 9.79 5.62
C ILE A 197 11.64 10.46 4.62
N ILE A 198 12.95 10.22 4.75
CA ILE A 198 13.97 10.81 3.88
C ILE A 198 13.72 10.43 2.43
N VAL A 199 13.48 9.15 2.14
CA VAL A 199 13.27 8.65 0.78
C VAL A 199 11.98 9.18 0.16
N VAL A 200 10.90 9.34 0.93
CA VAL A 200 9.67 9.99 0.45
C VAL A 200 9.94 11.45 0.08
N ILE A 201 10.75 12.17 0.85
CA ILE A 201 11.16 13.55 0.53
C ILE A 201 12.02 13.58 -0.74
N LEU A 202 13.03 12.71 -0.84
CA LEU A 202 13.95 12.61 -1.99
C LEU A 202 13.21 12.23 -3.29
N SER A 203 12.11 11.48 -3.19
CA SER A 203 11.27 11.16 -4.36
C SER A 203 10.63 12.40 -5.01
N GLY A 204 10.57 13.54 -4.30
CA GLY A 204 9.92 14.75 -4.77
C GLY A 204 8.40 14.64 -4.90
N SER A 205 7.78 13.60 -4.34
CA SER A 205 6.33 13.37 -4.35
C SER A 205 5.64 14.22 -3.30
N ARG A 206 4.99 15.29 -3.72
CA ARG A 206 4.22 16.18 -2.83
C ARG A 206 3.08 15.47 -2.12
N THR A 207 2.36 14.64 -2.86
CA THR A 207 1.27 13.80 -2.30
C THR A 207 1.81 12.80 -1.29
N GLY A 208 2.98 12.19 -1.54
CA GLY A 208 3.66 11.30 -0.59
C GLY A 208 4.00 12.01 0.72
N VAL A 209 4.62 13.19 0.66
CA VAL A 209 4.97 13.99 1.85
C VAL A 209 3.71 14.38 2.63
N LEU A 210 2.67 14.88 1.95
CA LEU A 210 1.41 15.25 2.61
C LEU A 210 0.77 14.05 3.31
N THR A 211 0.67 12.91 2.61
CA THR A 211 0.07 11.69 3.17
C THR A 211 0.89 11.17 4.35
N LEU A 212 2.23 11.22 4.28
CA LEU A 212 3.11 10.85 5.39
C LEU A 212 2.83 11.70 6.64
N CYS A 213 2.66 13.02 6.48
CA CYS A 213 2.31 13.92 7.58
C CYS A 213 0.94 13.58 8.15
N VAL A 214 -0.07 13.37 7.31
CA VAL A 214 -1.43 12.99 7.75
C VAL A 214 -1.40 11.68 8.53
N VAL A 215 -0.75 10.65 8.01
CA VAL A 215 -0.63 9.34 8.67
C VAL A 215 0.08 9.45 10.01
N THR A 216 1.15 10.23 10.08
CA THR A 216 1.90 10.47 11.33
C THR A 216 1.03 11.17 12.37
N LEU A 217 0.34 12.25 11.99
CA LEU A 217 -0.55 12.98 12.88
C LEU A 217 -1.70 12.11 13.38
N LEU A 218 -2.35 11.36 12.49
CA LEU A 218 -3.44 10.43 12.85
C LEU A 218 -2.94 9.34 13.79
N PHE A 219 -1.78 8.74 13.52
CA PHE A 219 -1.21 7.72 14.39
C PHE A 219 -1.00 8.24 15.81
N TYR A 220 -0.36 9.40 15.96
CA TYR A 220 -0.11 9.97 17.27
C TYR A 220 -1.39 10.48 17.95
N ALA A 221 -2.33 11.04 17.21
CA ALA A 221 -3.64 11.45 17.73
C ALA A 221 -4.42 10.25 18.30
N LEU A 222 -4.43 9.13 17.61
CA LEU A 222 -5.09 7.90 18.08
C LEU A 222 -4.35 7.28 19.27
N ARG A 223 -3.03 7.24 19.23
CA ARG A 223 -2.20 6.64 20.29
C ARG A 223 -2.30 7.42 21.60
N TYR A 224 -2.33 8.74 21.54
CA TYR A 224 -2.38 9.61 22.71
C TYR A 224 -3.76 10.20 22.98
N ARG A 225 -4.82 9.58 22.45
CA ARG A 225 -6.21 10.08 22.56
C ARG A 225 -6.65 10.41 23.99
N LYS A 226 -6.17 9.66 25.00
CA LYS A 226 -6.49 9.91 26.42
C LYS A 226 -5.83 11.17 26.97
N LEU A 227 -4.59 11.47 26.57
CA LEU A 227 -3.84 12.68 26.97
C LEU A 227 -4.35 13.93 26.25
N ILE A 228 -4.83 13.74 25.01
CA ILE A 228 -5.26 14.81 24.13
C ILE A 228 -6.66 15.33 24.49
N HIS A 229 -7.44 14.59 25.30
CA HIS A 229 -8.85 14.91 25.54
C HIS A 229 -9.10 16.38 26.00
N LYS A 230 -8.28 16.89 26.93
CA LYS A 230 -8.38 18.28 27.43
C LYS A 230 -7.92 19.36 26.42
N ARG A 231 -7.07 19.00 25.45
CA ARG A 231 -6.51 19.92 24.44
C ARG A 231 -6.88 19.52 23.00
N ARG A 232 -7.91 18.71 22.85
CA ARG A 232 -8.30 18.08 21.57
C ARG A 232 -8.55 19.10 20.46
N ILE A 233 -9.29 20.16 20.76
CA ILE A 233 -9.63 21.20 19.78
C ILE A 233 -8.35 21.89 19.32
N PHE A 234 -7.48 22.30 20.25
CA PHE A 234 -6.22 22.99 19.93
C PHE A 234 -5.28 22.14 19.06
N LEU A 235 -5.18 20.84 19.35
CA LEU A 235 -4.32 19.92 18.58
C LEU A 235 -4.90 19.60 17.20
N ILE A 236 -6.22 19.48 17.09
CA ILE A 236 -6.89 19.27 15.79
C ILE A 236 -6.75 20.54 14.93
N SER A 237 -7.01 21.72 15.48
CA SER A 237 -6.90 22.99 14.75
C SER A 237 -5.45 23.29 14.35
N GLY A 238 -4.48 23.08 15.25
CA GLY A 238 -3.06 23.25 14.95
C GLY A 238 -2.57 22.27 13.89
N GLY A 239 -2.98 21.00 13.97
CA GLY A 239 -2.69 19.98 12.95
C GLY A 239 -3.31 20.30 11.61
N ALA A 240 -4.56 20.77 11.57
CA ALA A 240 -5.23 21.20 10.35
C ALA A 240 -4.55 22.42 9.71
N LEU A 241 -4.21 23.43 10.52
CA LEU A 241 -3.46 24.61 10.06
C LEU A 241 -2.09 24.22 9.47
N PHE A 242 -1.37 23.35 10.14
CA PHE A 242 -0.09 22.83 9.65
C PHE A 242 -0.24 22.13 8.29
N LEU A 243 -1.24 21.25 8.15
CA LEU A 243 -1.50 20.54 6.89
C LEU A 243 -1.91 21.49 5.76
N ILE A 244 -2.72 22.49 6.05
CA ILE A 244 -3.12 23.53 5.08
C ILE A 244 -1.89 24.34 4.64
N SER A 245 -1.06 24.80 5.57
CA SER A 245 0.17 25.54 5.28
C SER A 245 1.15 24.71 4.45
N LEU A 246 1.32 23.45 4.79
CA LEU A 246 2.14 22.50 4.05
C LEU A 246 1.61 22.32 2.63
N PHE A 247 0.30 22.11 2.47
CA PHE A 247 -0.35 21.94 1.17
C PHE A 247 -0.16 23.17 0.28
N ILE A 248 -0.38 24.37 0.83
CA ILE A 248 -0.15 25.63 0.12
C ILE A 248 1.31 25.76 -0.30
N GLY A 249 2.25 25.53 0.62
CA GLY A 249 3.69 25.57 0.32
C GLY A 249 4.10 24.60 -0.80
N LEU A 250 3.55 23.37 -0.78
CA LEU A 250 3.80 22.38 -1.81
C LEU A 250 3.22 22.76 -3.19
N ILE A 251 2.14 23.55 -3.25
CA ILE A 251 1.61 24.10 -4.51
C ILE A 251 2.58 25.12 -5.10
N TYR A 252 3.09 26.04 -4.28
CA TYR A 252 4.02 27.08 -4.73
C TYR A 252 5.36 26.52 -5.25
N LEU A 253 5.83 25.38 -4.73
CA LEU A 253 7.08 24.75 -5.18
C LEU A 253 7.05 24.24 -6.64
N LYS A 254 5.88 23.85 -7.18
CA LYS A 254 5.74 23.35 -8.56
C LYS A 254 4.39 23.77 -9.17
N PRO A 255 4.18 25.03 -9.54
CA PRO A 255 2.89 25.55 -9.98
C PRO A 255 2.40 24.89 -11.29
N ALA A 256 3.29 24.64 -12.24
CA ALA A 256 2.94 24.01 -13.52
C ALA A 256 2.29 22.62 -13.36
N SER A 257 2.80 21.80 -12.44
CA SER A 257 2.20 20.49 -12.15
C SER A 257 0.88 20.60 -11.38
N ALA A 258 0.66 21.68 -10.64
CA ALA A 258 -0.61 21.92 -9.96
C ALA A 258 -1.70 22.35 -10.96
N SER A 259 -1.39 23.26 -11.88
CA SER A 259 -2.32 23.72 -12.93
C SER A 259 -2.77 22.59 -13.86
N GLY A 260 -1.85 21.68 -14.25
CA GLY A 260 -2.19 20.51 -15.04
C GLY A 260 -3.20 19.58 -14.33
N ARG A 261 -3.06 19.39 -13.01
CA ARG A 261 -4.04 18.59 -12.23
C ARG A 261 -5.41 19.27 -12.13
N VAL A 262 -5.44 20.60 -11.96
CA VAL A 262 -6.70 21.36 -11.96
C VAL A 262 -7.43 21.21 -13.29
N LEU A 263 -6.70 21.22 -14.41
CA LEU A 263 -7.28 20.96 -15.72
C LEU A 263 -7.88 19.56 -15.82
N ILE A 264 -7.12 18.53 -15.40
CA ILE A 264 -7.60 17.14 -15.38
C ILE A 264 -8.88 17.03 -14.53
N TRP A 265 -8.90 17.62 -13.35
CA TRP A 265 -10.08 17.60 -12.48
C TRP A 265 -11.29 18.32 -13.08
N LYS A 266 -11.09 19.45 -13.78
CA LYS A 266 -12.17 20.13 -14.49
C LYS A 266 -12.76 19.25 -15.61
N VAL A 267 -11.90 18.65 -16.40
CA VAL A 267 -12.33 17.74 -17.49
C VAL A 267 -13.06 16.53 -16.91
N SER A 268 -12.47 15.87 -15.88
CA SER A 268 -13.10 14.71 -15.23
C SER A 268 -14.46 15.06 -14.60
N ALA A 269 -14.58 16.23 -13.97
CA ALA A 269 -15.83 16.69 -13.40
C ALA A 269 -16.90 16.99 -14.47
N GLY A 270 -16.47 17.48 -15.65
CA GLY A 270 -17.34 17.63 -16.83
C GLY A 270 -17.89 16.29 -17.29
N LEU A 271 -16.99 15.34 -17.54
CA LEU A 271 -17.34 13.98 -17.97
C LEU A 271 -18.23 13.25 -16.95
N CYS A 272 -17.97 13.42 -15.64
CA CYS A 272 -18.82 12.84 -14.60
C CYS A 272 -20.25 13.40 -14.63
N LYS A 273 -20.45 14.67 -15.01
CA LYS A 273 -21.79 15.25 -15.11
C LYS A 273 -22.61 14.67 -16.27
N GLU A 274 -21.93 14.28 -17.36
CA GLU A 274 -22.58 13.70 -18.52
C GLU A 274 -22.95 12.23 -18.30
N HIS A 275 -22.17 11.51 -17.51
CA HIS A 275 -22.33 10.05 -17.27
C HIS A 275 -22.24 9.71 -15.77
N ILE A 276 -23.13 10.26 -14.96
CA ILE A 276 -23.11 10.10 -13.46
C ILE A 276 -23.20 8.64 -13.02
N ILE A 277 -23.96 7.80 -13.75
CA ILE A 277 -24.22 6.42 -13.35
C ILE A 277 -23.23 5.44 -13.98
N GLN A 278 -22.96 5.59 -15.25
CA GLN A 278 -22.16 4.60 -16.01
C GLN A 278 -20.67 4.90 -16.00
N GLY A 279 -20.28 6.17 -15.79
CA GLY A 279 -18.93 6.63 -16.02
C GLY A 279 -18.59 6.67 -17.52
N ASN A 280 -17.37 7.05 -17.85
CA ASN A 280 -16.89 7.13 -19.24
C ASN A 280 -15.87 6.03 -19.59
N GLY A 281 -15.64 5.07 -18.70
CA GLY A 281 -14.68 3.99 -18.93
C GLY A 281 -13.22 4.37 -18.64
#